data_30de47629156616612050dcc5276ae9f
#
_entry.id   30de47629156616612050dcc5276ae9f
#
_cell.length_a   1.000
_cell.length_b   1.000
_cell.length_c   1.000
_cell.angle_alpha   90.00
_cell.angle_beta   90.00
_cell.angle_gamma   90.00
#
_symmetry.space_group_name_H-M   'P 1'
#
loop_
_entity.id
_entity.type
_entity.pdbx_description
1 polymer ?
#
loop_
_entity_poly.entity_id
_entity_poly.type
_entity_poly.pdbx_seq_one_letter_code
_entity_poly.pdbx_strand_id
1 'polypeptide(L)'
;IRRYAQPAGEAGRSNSPGVATGFCAGETGDFAVQTPPPRPPAPVPKEARSACEAHRDWITAQVQLGRNAQSIYQDLVERHGVTHRYNSVKRFVRVLKAREPERFDVLESPAGEEAQVDFGQGALTRYQNGKHRRPFLFVMTLKYSGKSFRKVVWKADQYTWARLHEEAFRVFGGSVSYVVLDNLKQGVIKPDLYEPQLNPVYTALLAHYGCVADPCRVRDPDRKGAVENAIQHTQSTALKGRKFESIEEQNRWLAHWEERWAAPRIHGRKKRQVLAMFAEERPHLKALPVESFRFFRQETRTVDDAGLVQVHASYYPALPAPLYSEVTVRIFEREIEILDSRGQLLRRHEKSARKGEFRIPDADRIFNPSRETARLIGKVAKIGPNTATL
;
A
#
# COMPACT_ATOMS: atom_id res chain seq x y z
N ILE A 1 39.46 35.10 -3.52
CA ILE A 1 40.15 36.40 -3.28
C ILE A 1 39.13 37.51 -3.58
N ARG A 2 38.49 38.08 -2.58
CA ARG A 2 38.27 39.50 -2.32
C ARG A 2 37.37 39.67 -1.12
N ARG A 3 37.97 40.20 -0.05
CA ARG A 3 37.31 40.76 1.10
C ARG A 3 36.63 42.06 0.67
N TYR A 4 35.47 42.37 1.27
CA TYR A 4 35.09 43.77 1.50
C TYR A 4 34.49 43.92 2.88
N ALA A 5 34.99 44.95 3.54
CA ALA A 5 34.75 45.34 4.91
C ALA A 5 33.39 46.03 5.08
N GLN A 6 32.90 46.00 6.32
CA GLN A 6 31.83 46.86 6.82
C GLN A 6 32.24 48.32 6.82
N PRO A 7 31.26 49.25 6.86
CA PRO A 7 31.32 50.32 7.85
C PRO A 7 30.08 50.36 8.76
N ALA A 8 30.38 50.82 9.95
CA ALA A 8 29.46 51.06 11.04
C ALA A 8 28.66 52.39 10.87
N GLY A 9 27.50 52.41 11.54
CA GLY A 9 26.91 53.67 12.02
C GLY A 9 25.56 54.02 11.40
N GLU A 10 24.46 53.87 12.09
CA GLU A 10 23.75 54.95 12.77
C GLU A 10 22.43 54.49 13.38
N ALA A 11 22.19 54.94 14.59
CA ALA A 11 21.01 54.69 15.40
C ALA A 11 19.79 55.44 14.85
N GLY A 12 18.65 54.75 14.76
CA GLY A 12 17.37 55.33 14.36
C GLY A 12 16.21 54.74 15.17
N ARG A 13 15.94 55.31 16.30
CA ARG A 13 14.68 55.48 17.05
C ARG A 13 13.59 54.41 16.89
N SER A 14 13.47 53.56 17.92
CA SER A 14 12.26 52.81 18.22
C SER A 14 11.25 53.72 18.92
N ASN A 15 10.09 53.92 18.34
CA ASN A 15 8.91 54.42 19.01
C ASN A 15 8.07 53.23 19.50
N SER A 16 8.25 52.88 20.77
CA SER A 16 7.29 52.09 21.53
C SER A 16 6.94 52.87 22.80
N PRO A 17 5.66 53.11 23.08
CA PRO A 17 5.28 53.76 24.33
C PRO A 17 5.49 52.79 25.48
N GLY A 18 6.22 53.29 26.51
CA GLY A 18 6.54 52.57 27.73
C GLY A 18 5.27 52.20 28.51
N VAL A 19 5.21 50.99 28.94
CA VAL A 19 4.28 50.51 29.99
C VAL A 19 4.92 50.82 31.32
N ALA A 20 4.29 51.72 32.10
CA ALA A 20 4.66 52.00 33.46
C ALA A 20 4.32 50.78 34.36
N THR A 21 5.35 50.19 34.95
CA THR A 21 5.21 49.23 36.04
C THR A 21 5.11 49.95 37.36
N GLY A 22 3.89 50.15 37.85
CA GLY A 22 3.64 50.59 39.23
C GLY A 22 3.26 49.35 40.05
N PHE A 23 4.16 48.92 40.92
CA PHE A 23 3.85 47.97 42.00
C PHE A 23 3.17 48.73 43.15
N CYS A 24 1.90 48.36 43.44
CA CYS A 24 1.31 48.60 44.75
C CYS A 24 0.77 47.27 45.26
N ALA A 25 1.35 46.84 46.38
CA ALA A 25 0.84 45.72 47.16
C ALA A 25 -0.42 46.15 47.92
N GLY A 26 -1.47 45.38 47.89
CA GLY A 26 -2.62 45.55 48.76
C GLY A 26 -3.89 44.91 48.22
N GLU A 27 -4.34 43.89 48.92
CA GLU A 27 -5.70 43.38 49.07
C GLU A 27 -6.26 42.41 48.00
N THR A 28 -6.47 41.19 48.47
CA THR A 28 -7.21 40.11 47.88
C THR A 28 -8.68 40.48 47.70
N GLY A 29 -9.10 40.68 46.46
CA GLY A 29 -10.48 40.76 46.05
C GLY A 29 -10.67 39.97 44.80
N ASP A 30 -11.51 38.93 44.86
CA ASP A 30 -11.95 38.10 43.73
C ASP A 30 -12.68 38.98 42.71
N PHE A 31 -11.95 39.52 41.75
CA PHE A 31 -12.55 40.12 40.56
C PHE A 31 -12.60 39.07 39.44
N ALA A 32 -13.75 38.42 39.28
CA ALA A 32 -14.06 37.73 38.08
C ALA A 32 -13.91 38.72 36.88
N VAL A 33 -12.86 38.54 36.10
CA VAL A 33 -12.66 39.27 34.83
C VAL A 33 -13.79 38.82 33.88
N GLN A 34 -14.89 39.62 33.88
CA GLN A 34 -15.92 39.48 32.87
C GLN A 34 -15.31 39.92 31.54
N THR A 35 -14.91 38.94 30.74
CA THR A 35 -14.63 39.15 29.31
C THR A 35 -15.89 39.72 28.65
N PRO A 36 -15.84 40.93 28.05
CA PRO A 36 -16.99 41.47 27.35
C PRO A 36 -17.46 40.46 26.27
N PRO A 37 -18.78 40.34 26.08
CA PRO A 37 -19.30 39.44 25.04
C PRO A 37 -18.70 39.79 23.66
N PRO A 38 -18.42 38.82 22.82
CA PRO A 38 -17.86 39.07 21.51
C PRO A 38 -18.73 40.07 20.76
N ARG A 39 -18.10 41.14 20.24
CA ARG A 39 -18.80 42.15 19.47
C ARG A 39 -19.52 41.51 18.29
N PRO A 40 -20.82 41.75 18.07
CA PRO A 40 -21.51 41.23 16.93
C PRO A 40 -20.79 41.62 15.64
N PRO A 41 -20.69 40.75 14.64
CA PRO A 41 -20.00 41.05 13.40
C PRO A 41 -20.60 42.32 12.77
N ALA A 42 -19.75 43.27 12.43
CA ALA A 42 -20.17 44.51 11.79
C ALA A 42 -20.97 44.17 10.49
N PRO A 43 -22.08 44.83 10.22
CA PRO A 43 -22.83 44.59 8.98
C PRO A 43 -21.94 44.86 7.78
N VAL A 44 -21.84 43.87 6.89
CA VAL A 44 -21.04 44.00 5.66
C VAL A 44 -21.57 45.16 4.84
N PRO A 45 -20.73 46.14 4.46
CA PRO A 45 -21.16 47.26 3.64
C PRO A 45 -21.87 46.78 2.37
N LYS A 46 -22.95 47.46 1.94
CA LYS A 46 -23.73 47.12 0.72
C LYS A 46 -22.83 46.97 -0.51
N GLU A 47 -21.78 47.76 -0.59
CA GLU A 47 -20.78 47.75 -1.67
C GLU A 47 -19.87 46.50 -1.71
N ALA A 48 -19.76 45.77 -0.60
CA ALA A 48 -19.01 44.53 -0.52
C ALA A 48 -19.81 43.26 -0.87
N ARG A 49 -21.12 43.41 -1.20
CA ARG A 49 -21.93 42.25 -1.61
C ARG A 49 -21.57 41.83 -3.02
N SER A 50 -21.49 40.52 -3.22
CA SER A 50 -21.19 39.95 -4.53
C SER A 50 -22.31 40.35 -5.52
N ALA A 51 -21.92 40.78 -6.70
CA ALA A 51 -22.90 41.02 -7.79
C ALA A 51 -23.67 39.75 -8.19
N CYS A 52 -23.23 38.58 -7.78
CA CYS A 52 -23.91 37.29 -7.97
C CYS A 52 -25.05 37.08 -6.94
N GLU A 53 -25.18 37.96 -5.95
CA GLU A 53 -26.17 37.81 -4.88
C GLU A 53 -27.60 37.83 -5.39
N ALA A 54 -27.88 38.67 -6.42
CA ALA A 54 -29.18 38.75 -7.07
C ALA A 54 -29.60 37.41 -7.73
N HIS A 55 -28.66 36.53 -8.02
CA HIS A 55 -28.90 35.22 -8.66
C HIS A 55 -28.54 34.06 -7.75
N ARG A 56 -28.43 34.27 -6.42
CA ARG A 56 -27.97 33.27 -5.44
C ARG A 56 -28.74 31.97 -5.53
N ASP A 57 -30.07 32.01 -5.51
CA ASP A 57 -30.90 30.79 -5.48
C ASP A 57 -30.74 29.98 -6.77
N TRP A 58 -30.73 30.67 -7.90
CA TRP A 58 -30.48 30.01 -9.18
C TRP A 58 -29.07 29.38 -9.25
N ILE A 59 -28.02 30.13 -8.84
CA ILE A 59 -26.66 29.62 -8.81
C ILE A 59 -26.55 28.44 -7.85
N THR A 60 -27.22 28.50 -6.69
CA THR A 60 -27.20 27.39 -5.70
C THR A 60 -27.82 26.12 -6.30
N ALA A 61 -28.96 26.23 -6.99
CA ALA A 61 -29.58 25.11 -7.69
C ALA A 61 -28.64 24.50 -8.74
N GLN A 62 -27.93 25.34 -9.52
CA GLN A 62 -26.97 24.85 -10.52
C GLN A 62 -25.75 24.16 -9.87
N VAL A 63 -25.28 24.64 -8.70
CA VAL A 63 -24.21 24.04 -7.91
C VAL A 63 -24.65 22.68 -7.37
N GLN A 64 -25.87 22.54 -6.88
CA GLN A 64 -26.45 21.27 -6.43
C GLN A 64 -26.57 20.24 -7.56
N LEU A 65 -26.82 20.68 -8.80
CA LEU A 65 -26.78 19.83 -10.00
C LEU A 65 -25.34 19.44 -10.41
N GLY A 66 -24.30 19.81 -9.64
CA GLY A 66 -22.91 19.45 -9.91
C GLY A 66 -22.25 20.26 -11.04
N ARG A 67 -22.88 21.30 -11.57
CA ARG A 67 -22.35 22.11 -12.67
C ARG A 67 -21.10 22.88 -12.25
N ASN A 68 -20.18 23.07 -13.19
CA ASN A 68 -18.96 23.82 -12.95
C ASN A 68 -19.20 25.33 -13.07
N ALA A 69 -18.31 26.14 -12.47
CA ALA A 69 -18.45 27.61 -12.45
C ALA A 69 -18.43 28.22 -13.85
N GLN A 70 -17.79 27.62 -14.85
CA GLN A 70 -17.73 28.09 -16.22
C GLN A 70 -19.11 27.96 -16.90
N SER A 71 -19.74 26.80 -16.77
CA SER A 71 -21.07 26.54 -17.32
C SER A 71 -22.14 27.43 -16.66
N ILE A 72 -22.03 27.63 -15.34
CA ILE A 72 -22.92 28.55 -14.61
C ILE A 72 -22.74 29.98 -15.11
N TYR A 73 -21.51 30.42 -15.36
CA TYR A 73 -21.21 31.75 -15.87
C TYR A 73 -21.79 31.96 -17.28
N GLN A 74 -21.65 30.98 -18.18
CA GLN A 74 -22.20 31.04 -19.53
C GLN A 74 -23.71 31.23 -19.51
N ASP A 75 -24.44 30.42 -18.73
CA ASP A 75 -25.89 30.56 -18.60
C ASP A 75 -26.30 31.89 -17.93
N LEU A 76 -25.53 32.40 -16.97
CA LEU A 76 -25.79 33.71 -16.37
C LEU A 76 -25.67 34.85 -17.38
N VAL A 77 -24.70 34.77 -18.27
CA VAL A 77 -24.55 35.75 -19.36
C VAL A 77 -25.67 35.62 -20.39
N GLU A 78 -25.97 34.40 -20.86
CA GLU A 78 -26.91 34.15 -21.95
C GLU A 78 -28.37 34.32 -21.52
N ARG A 79 -28.73 33.83 -20.32
CA ARG A 79 -30.14 33.79 -19.88
C ARG A 79 -30.53 34.91 -18.93
N HIS A 80 -29.56 35.41 -18.17
CA HIS A 80 -29.83 36.43 -17.14
C HIS A 80 -29.13 37.76 -17.42
N GLY A 81 -28.43 37.89 -18.58
CA GLY A 81 -27.81 39.14 -19.00
C GLY A 81 -26.72 39.67 -18.05
N VAL A 82 -26.08 38.81 -17.31
CA VAL A 82 -25.06 39.19 -16.32
C VAL A 82 -23.80 39.69 -17.02
N THR A 83 -23.42 40.94 -16.73
CA THR A 83 -22.25 41.61 -17.31
C THR A 83 -20.96 41.48 -16.48
N HIS A 84 -21.02 40.80 -15.32
CA HIS A 84 -19.88 40.67 -14.41
C HIS A 84 -18.86 39.67 -14.93
N ARG A 85 -17.57 39.87 -14.53
CA ARG A 85 -16.46 39.01 -14.95
C ARG A 85 -16.59 37.61 -14.35
N TYR A 86 -16.16 36.59 -15.08
CA TYR A 86 -16.11 35.19 -14.66
C TYR A 86 -15.55 34.96 -13.26
N ASN A 87 -14.51 35.72 -12.88
CA ASN A 87 -13.86 35.57 -11.53
C ASN A 87 -14.82 35.91 -10.37
N SER A 88 -15.84 36.73 -10.58
CA SER A 88 -16.88 37.00 -9.58
C SER A 88 -17.76 35.77 -9.37
N VAL A 89 -18.24 35.17 -10.44
CA VAL A 89 -19.05 33.94 -10.40
C VAL A 89 -18.20 32.76 -9.83
N LYS A 90 -16.95 32.61 -10.28
CA LYS A 90 -16.05 31.56 -9.77
C LYS A 90 -15.85 31.66 -8.26
N ARG A 91 -15.64 32.86 -7.72
CA ARG A 91 -15.53 33.10 -6.27
C ARG A 91 -16.81 32.74 -5.54
N PHE A 92 -17.94 33.19 -6.07
CA PHE A 92 -19.26 32.94 -5.48
C PHE A 92 -19.58 31.45 -5.44
N VAL A 93 -19.43 30.74 -6.55
CA VAL A 93 -19.60 29.28 -6.65
C VAL A 93 -18.68 28.55 -5.70
N ARG A 94 -17.42 29.03 -5.52
CA ARG A 94 -16.48 28.44 -4.56
C ARG A 94 -16.98 28.57 -3.12
N VAL A 95 -17.56 29.70 -2.75
CA VAL A 95 -18.16 29.93 -1.42
C VAL A 95 -19.37 29.03 -1.21
N LEU A 96 -20.24 28.89 -2.22
CA LEU A 96 -21.40 28.00 -2.17
C LEU A 96 -21.01 26.51 -2.13
N LYS A 97 -19.90 26.15 -2.79
CA LYS A 97 -19.33 24.79 -2.76
C LYS A 97 -18.50 24.53 -1.49
N ALA A 98 -18.11 25.55 -0.75
CA ALA A 98 -17.52 25.38 0.57
C ALA A 98 -18.64 24.88 1.49
N ARG A 99 -18.90 23.57 1.42
CA ARG A 99 -19.62 22.84 2.46
C ARG A 99 -18.94 23.16 3.80
N GLU A 100 -19.71 23.23 4.87
CA GLU A 100 -19.14 23.02 6.18
C GLU A 100 -18.22 21.81 6.07
N PRO A 101 -16.93 21.94 6.45
CA PRO A 101 -16.01 20.82 6.33
C PRO A 101 -16.64 19.65 7.09
N GLU A 102 -16.92 18.56 6.38
CA GLU A 102 -17.35 17.32 7.03
C GLU A 102 -16.33 17.06 8.14
N ARG A 103 -16.82 16.87 9.36
CA ARG A 103 -15.97 16.58 10.50
C ARG A 103 -15.31 15.24 10.26
N PHE A 104 -14.07 15.26 9.80
CA PHE A 104 -13.27 14.05 9.64
C PHE A 104 -12.75 13.63 11.03
N ASP A 105 -13.28 12.56 11.53
CA ASP A 105 -12.71 11.91 12.71
C ASP A 105 -11.34 11.33 12.33
N VAL A 106 -10.31 11.85 12.96
CA VAL A 106 -8.95 11.37 12.74
C VAL A 106 -8.80 10.06 13.49
N LEU A 107 -8.95 8.95 12.79
CA LEU A 107 -8.65 7.64 13.34
C LEU A 107 -7.14 7.55 13.61
N GLU A 108 -6.76 7.63 14.87
CA GLU A 108 -5.40 7.35 15.32
C GLU A 108 -5.24 5.84 15.45
N SER A 109 -4.15 5.31 14.91
CA SER A 109 -3.78 3.90 15.10
C SER A 109 -2.72 3.81 16.17
N PRO A 110 -2.80 2.85 17.10
CA PRO A 110 -1.73 2.56 18.05
C PRO A 110 -0.40 2.23 17.34
N ALA A 111 0.68 2.34 18.09
CA ALA A 111 2.01 2.00 17.59
C ALA A 111 2.10 0.51 17.20
N GLY A 112 2.65 0.20 16.03
CA GLY A 112 2.83 -1.17 15.53
C GLY A 112 1.56 -1.85 15.02
N GLU A 113 0.42 -1.17 15.01
CA GLU A 113 -0.85 -1.79 14.62
C GLU A 113 -1.07 -1.80 13.10
N GLU A 114 -0.91 -0.67 12.42
CA GLU A 114 -1.34 -0.49 11.03
C GLU A 114 -0.21 0.00 10.13
N ALA A 115 -0.06 -0.65 8.97
CA ALA A 115 0.68 -0.13 7.82
C ALA A 115 -0.26 0.03 6.62
N GLN A 116 -0.07 1.09 5.87
CA GLN A 116 -0.80 1.33 4.62
C GLN A 116 0.13 1.13 3.43
N VAL A 117 -0.36 0.48 2.38
CA VAL A 117 0.46 0.16 1.20
C VAL A 117 -0.26 0.52 -0.09
N ASP A 118 0.51 1.09 -1.03
CA ASP A 118 0.00 1.38 -2.37
C ASP A 118 1.13 1.51 -3.40
N PHE A 119 0.76 1.51 -4.69
CA PHE A 119 1.64 1.81 -5.80
C PHE A 119 1.39 3.22 -6.34
N GLY A 120 2.48 3.96 -6.50
CA GLY A 120 2.53 5.20 -7.26
C GLY A 120 3.38 5.05 -8.52
N GLN A 121 3.74 6.19 -9.13
CA GLN A 121 4.67 6.24 -10.25
C GLN A 121 6.04 6.77 -9.82
N GLY A 122 7.10 6.08 -10.25
CA GLY A 122 8.47 6.54 -10.12
C GLY A 122 8.84 7.64 -11.11
N ALA A 123 10.08 8.12 -11.04
CA ALA A 123 10.65 9.05 -12.01
C ALA A 123 10.98 8.33 -13.34
N LEU A 124 11.19 9.12 -14.38
CA LEU A 124 11.67 8.58 -15.66
C LEU A 124 13.02 7.88 -15.48
N THR A 125 13.08 6.61 -15.82
CA THR A 125 14.25 5.76 -15.64
C THR A 125 14.53 5.01 -16.94
N ARG A 126 15.80 4.87 -17.31
CA ARG A 126 16.21 4.18 -18.52
C ARG A 126 15.89 2.69 -18.41
N TYR A 127 15.21 2.17 -19.42
CA TYR A 127 14.85 0.76 -19.54
C TYR A 127 15.80 0.04 -20.51
N GLN A 128 15.77 -1.29 -20.53
CA GLN A 128 16.65 -2.16 -21.31
C GLN A 128 16.77 -1.79 -22.78
N ASN A 129 15.73 -1.19 -23.39
CA ASN A 129 15.72 -0.74 -24.79
C ASN A 129 16.27 0.69 -24.98
N GLY A 130 16.90 1.28 -23.96
CA GLY A 130 17.42 2.65 -24.00
C GLY A 130 16.35 3.75 -23.83
N LYS A 131 15.07 3.43 -23.89
CA LYS A 131 13.98 4.39 -23.70
C LYS A 131 13.71 4.63 -22.21
N HIS A 132 13.34 5.86 -21.85
CA HIS A 132 12.95 6.17 -20.49
C HIS A 132 11.48 5.79 -20.24
N ARG A 133 11.22 5.08 -19.17
CA ARG A 133 9.89 4.68 -18.70
C ARG A 133 9.73 5.01 -17.22
N ARG A 134 8.49 5.13 -16.75
CA ARG A 134 8.21 5.28 -15.33
C ARG A 134 7.99 3.91 -14.70
N PRO A 135 8.84 3.50 -13.74
CA PRO A 135 8.60 2.28 -12.96
C PRO A 135 7.45 2.48 -11.97
N PHE A 136 6.93 1.39 -11.43
CA PHE A 136 5.99 1.43 -10.31
C PHE A 136 6.74 1.79 -9.02
N LEU A 137 6.22 2.74 -8.26
CA LEU A 137 6.73 3.13 -6.95
C LEU A 137 5.89 2.45 -5.87
N PHE A 138 6.43 1.43 -5.23
CA PHE A 138 5.85 0.82 -4.04
C PHE A 138 6.13 1.70 -2.83
N VAL A 139 5.11 1.96 -2.04
CA VAL A 139 5.23 2.67 -0.75
C VAL A 139 4.43 1.92 0.31
N MET A 140 5.10 1.57 1.39
CA MET A 140 4.47 1.09 2.62
C MET A 140 4.76 2.08 3.74
N THR A 141 3.72 2.56 4.42
CA THR A 141 3.82 3.60 5.45
C THR A 141 3.21 3.11 6.76
N LEU A 142 3.97 3.15 7.84
CA LEU A 142 3.47 2.92 9.19
C LEU A 142 2.56 4.08 9.62
N LYS A 143 1.35 3.77 10.04
CA LYS A 143 0.30 4.77 10.34
C LYS A 143 0.63 5.64 11.55
N TYR A 144 1.23 5.05 12.58
CA TYR A 144 1.58 5.76 13.79
C TYR A 144 2.70 6.79 13.55
N SER A 145 3.86 6.37 13.04
CA SER A 145 5.02 7.26 12.88
C SER A 145 5.06 8.02 11.56
N GLY A 146 4.42 7.49 10.52
CA GLY A 146 4.59 7.97 9.14
C GLY A 146 5.92 7.55 8.51
N LYS A 147 6.69 6.64 9.16
CA LYS A 147 7.89 6.03 8.58
C LYS A 147 7.48 5.20 7.38
N SER A 148 8.23 5.32 6.28
CA SER A 148 7.85 4.66 5.05
C SER A 148 9.01 3.90 4.42
N PHE A 149 8.69 2.76 3.82
CA PHE A 149 9.55 2.05 2.89
C PHE A 149 9.14 2.41 1.46
N ARG A 150 10.12 2.67 0.60
CA ARG A 150 9.92 3.07 -0.80
C ARG A 150 10.85 2.32 -1.71
N LYS A 151 10.30 1.71 -2.76
CA LYS A 151 11.09 1.03 -3.76
C LYS A 151 10.42 1.07 -5.12
N VAL A 152 11.20 1.27 -6.18
CA VAL A 152 10.67 1.20 -7.54
C VAL A 152 10.97 -0.15 -8.18
N VAL A 153 10.00 -0.63 -8.97
CA VAL A 153 10.07 -1.91 -9.68
C VAL A 153 9.50 -1.76 -11.08
N TRP A 154 9.99 -2.58 -12.04
CA TRP A 154 9.45 -2.56 -13.41
C TRP A 154 8.14 -3.32 -13.56
N LYS A 155 7.88 -4.28 -12.70
CA LYS A 155 6.67 -5.11 -12.72
C LYS A 155 5.98 -5.06 -11.36
N ALA A 156 4.66 -4.91 -11.38
CA ALA A 156 3.82 -4.95 -10.21
C ALA A 156 2.99 -6.25 -10.22
N ASP A 157 3.68 -7.40 -10.30
CA ASP A 157 3.04 -8.71 -10.21
C ASP A 157 2.93 -9.20 -8.74
N GLN A 158 2.23 -10.31 -8.56
CA GLN A 158 1.96 -10.88 -7.24
C GLN A 158 3.22 -11.26 -6.46
N TYR A 159 4.21 -11.81 -7.16
CA TYR A 159 5.50 -12.18 -6.58
C TYR A 159 6.26 -10.94 -6.09
N THR A 160 6.34 -9.92 -6.96
CA THR A 160 6.99 -8.65 -6.64
C THR A 160 6.28 -7.95 -5.48
N TRP A 161 4.94 -7.97 -5.46
CA TRP A 161 4.13 -7.43 -4.37
C TRP A 161 4.48 -8.08 -3.03
N ALA A 162 4.46 -9.40 -2.95
CA ALA A 162 4.80 -10.13 -1.74
C ALA A 162 6.26 -9.87 -1.29
N ARG A 163 7.21 -9.88 -2.22
CA ARG A 163 8.63 -9.60 -1.94
C ARG A 163 8.85 -8.19 -1.37
N LEU A 164 8.14 -7.19 -1.89
CA LEU A 164 8.26 -5.82 -1.41
C LEU A 164 7.72 -5.65 0.02
N HIS A 165 6.71 -6.42 0.40
CA HIS A 165 6.23 -6.45 1.79
C HIS A 165 7.29 -7.04 2.73
N GLU A 166 7.89 -8.17 2.36
CA GLU A 166 8.97 -8.77 3.14
C GLU A 166 10.15 -7.80 3.32
N GLU A 167 10.57 -7.15 2.23
CA GLU A 167 11.65 -6.15 2.28
C GLU A 167 11.28 -4.97 3.20
N ALA A 168 10.02 -4.50 3.15
CA ALA A 168 9.55 -3.43 4.01
C ALA A 168 9.58 -3.83 5.49
N PHE A 169 9.07 -5.02 5.85
CA PHE A 169 9.11 -5.53 7.21
C PHE A 169 10.54 -5.67 7.74
N ARG A 170 11.48 -6.11 6.89
CA ARG A 170 12.90 -6.16 7.27
C ARG A 170 13.49 -4.79 7.52
N VAL A 171 13.18 -3.79 6.70
CA VAL A 171 13.63 -2.41 6.89
C VAL A 171 13.04 -1.78 8.16
N PHE A 172 11.78 -2.08 8.49
CA PHE A 172 11.16 -1.62 9.73
C PHE A 172 11.71 -2.38 10.96
N GLY A 173 12.25 -3.59 10.76
CA GLY A 173 12.72 -4.46 11.83
C GLY A 173 11.59 -5.20 12.54
N GLY A 174 10.41 -5.28 11.93
CA GLY A 174 9.24 -5.95 12.45
C GLY A 174 8.04 -5.85 11.52
N SER A 175 6.98 -6.58 11.81
CA SER A 175 5.72 -6.55 11.09
C SER A 175 4.61 -5.87 11.92
N VAL A 176 3.52 -5.50 11.26
CA VAL A 176 2.33 -4.85 11.87
C VAL A 176 1.22 -5.87 12.09
N SER A 177 0.17 -5.49 12.83
CA SER A 177 -1.01 -6.33 12.96
C SER A 177 -1.88 -6.31 11.71
N TYR A 178 -2.07 -5.14 11.11
CA TYR A 178 -2.93 -4.94 9.94
C TYR A 178 -2.18 -4.26 8.81
N VAL A 179 -2.37 -4.77 7.59
CA VAL A 179 -1.91 -4.12 6.36
C VAL A 179 -3.13 -3.65 5.58
N VAL A 180 -3.29 -2.34 5.51
CA VAL A 180 -4.37 -1.69 4.76
C VAL A 180 -3.94 -1.51 3.31
N LEU A 181 -4.71 -2.09 2.39
CA LEU A 181 -4.42 -2.06 0.95
C LEU A 181 -5.67 -1.70 0.15
N ASP A 182 -5.47 -1.19 -1.07
CA ASP A 182 -6.55 -1.05 -2.04
C ASP A 182 -6.87 -2.41 -2.69
N ASN A 183 -8.01 -2.46 -3.37
CA ASN A 183 -8.42 -3.60 -4.18
C ASN A 183 -7.50 -3.79 -5.42
N LEU A 184 -6.19 -3.80 -5.19
CA LEU A 184 -5.20 -4.06 -6.21
C LEU A 184 -5.20 -5.55 -6.55
N LYS A 185 -5.27 -5.89 -7.85
CA LYS A 185 -5.24 -7.28 -8.35
C LYS A 185 -4.05 -8.10 -7.84
N GLN A 186 -2.98 -7.45 -7.40
CA GLN A 186 -1.79 -8.09 -6.84
C GLN A 186 -2.05 -8.69 -5.45
N GLY A 187 -2.88 -8.03 -4.65
CA GLY A 187 -3.24 -8.48 -3.30
C GLY A 187 -4.64 -9.11 -3.24
N VAL A 188 -5.59 -8.58 -4.03
CA VAL A 188 -7.00 -8.98 -4.00
C VAL A 188 -7.41 -9.53 -5.36
N ILE A 189 -7.89 -10.78 -5.39
CA ILE A 189 -8.38 -11.45 -6.62
C ILE A 189 -9.80 -10.99 -6.94
N LYS A 190 -10.67 -10.99 -5.93
CA LYS A 190 -12.05 -10.49 -6.03
C LYS A 190 -12.28 -9.51 -4.89
N PRO A 191 -12.57 -8.25 -5.20
CA PRO A 191 -13.03 -7.29 -4.20
C PRO A 191 -14.46 -7.65 -3.80
N ASP A 192 -14.64 -8.00 -2.53
CA ASP A 192 -15.93 -8.18 -1.90
C ASP A 192 -16.03 -7.28 -0.67
N LEU A 193 -17.25 -6.85 -0.32
CA LEU A 193 -17.46 -5.94 0.81
C LEU A 193 -17.22 -6.63 2.16
N TYR A 194 -17.44 -7.95 2.23
CA TYR A 194 -17.39 -8.73 3.47
C TYR A 194 -16.27 -9.76 3.48
N GLU A 195 -15.97 -10.41 2.32
CA GLU A 195 -14.94 -11.45 2.20
C GLU A 195 -14.10 -11.28 0.92
N PRO A 196 -13.18 -10.33 0.88
CA PRO A 196 -12.32 -10.15 -0.28
C PRO A 196 -11.40 -11.36 -0.47
N GLN A 197 -11.40 -11.95 -1.67
CA GLN A 197 -10.49 -13.04 -1.99
C GLN A 197 -9.08 -12.52 -2.22
N LEU A 198 -8.21 -12.74 -1.25
CA LEU A 198 -6.81 -12.41 -1.35
C LEU A 198 -6.05 -13.42 -2.21
N ASN A 199 -4.96 -12.95 -2.81
CA ASN A 199 -4.02 -13.82 -3.49
C ASN A 199 -3.42 -14.86 -2.50
N PRO A 200 -3.41 -16.17 -2.83
CA PRO A 200 -2.92 -17.21 -1.92
C PRO A 200 -1.48 -17.01 -1.44
N VAL A 201 -0.59 -16.51 -2.29
CA VAL A 201 0.80 -16.21 -1.92
C VAL A 201 0.86 -15.07 -0.93
N TYR A 202 0.05 -14.03 -1.15
CA TYR A 202 -0.03 -12.89 -0.26
C TYR A 202 -0.65 -13.26 1.09
N THR A 203 -1.71 -14.07 1.09
CA THR A 203 -2.31 -14.62 2.32
C THR A 203 -1.29 -15.41 3.14
N ALA A 204 -0.54 -16.30 2.47
CA ALA A 204 0.51 -17.08 3.12
C ALA A 204 1.65 -16.22 3.67
N LEU A 205 2.06 -15.17 2.92
CA LEU A 205 3.04 -14.19 3.38
C LEU A 205 2.57 -13.48 4.65
N LEU A 206 1.35 -12.95 4.64
CA LEU A 206 0.81 -12.24 5.78
C LEU A 206 0.68 -13.15 7.01
N ALA A 207 0.22 -14.38 6.82
CA ALA A 207 0.17 -15.38 7.89
C ALA A 207 1.57 -15.69 8.46
N HIS A 208 2.59 -15.82 7.60
CA HIS A 208 3.98 -16.05 8.02
C HIS A 208 4.50 -14.91 8.90
N TYR A 209 4.16 -13.66 8.59
CA TYR A 209 4.57 -12.48 9.36
C TYR A 209 3.56 -12.08 10.45
N GLY A 210 2.53 -12.87 10.68
CA GLY A 210 1.50 -12.61 11.70
C GLY A 210 0.64 -11.37 11.42
N CYS A 211 0.50 -11.00 10.15
CA CYS A 211 -0.29 -9.85 9.71
C CYS A 211 -1.67 -10.28 9.19
N VAL A 212 -2.62 -9.37 9.24
CA VAL A 212 -3.92 -9.51 8.59
C VAL A 212 -4.07 -8.43 7.52
N ALA A 213 -4.55 -8.80 6.33
CA ALA A 213 -4.93 -7.82 5.32
C ALA A 213 -6.26 -7.16 5.71
N ASP A 214 -6.32 -5.84 5.60
CA ASP A 214 -7.55 -5.05 5.71
C ASP A 214 -7.77 -4.29 4.39
N PRO A 215 -8.42 -4.91 3.40
CA PRO A 215 -8.71 -4.25 2.14
C PRO A 215 -9.68 -3.09 2.37
N CYS A 216 -9.33 -1.90 1.85
CA CYS A 216 -10.19 -0.74 1.92
C CYS A 216 -11.52 -1.02 1.22
N ARG A 217 -12.63 -0.61 1.83
CA ARG A 217 -13.93 -0.61 1.18
C ARG A 217 -13.90 0.28 -0.06
N VAL A 218 -14.59 -0.13 -1.10
CA VAL A 218 -14.78 0.68 -2.30
C VAL A 218 -15.42 2.02 -1.89
N ARG A 219 -14.75 3.14 -2.18
CA ARG A 219 -15.14 4.53 -1.84
C ARG A 219 -14.99 4.94 -0.36
N ASP A 220 -14.03 4.35 0.38
CA ASP A 220 -13.63 4.86 1.69
C ASP A 220 -12.23 5.53 1.58
N PRO A 221 -12.14 6.78 1.10
CA PRO A 221 -10.87 7.46 0.87
C PRO A 221 -10.13 7.82 2.15
N ASP A 222 -10.82 7.87 3.29
CA ASP A 222 -10.25 8.39 4.54
C ASP A 222 -9.27 7.41 5.20
N ARG A 223 -9.39 6.12 4.90
CA ARG A 223 -8.51 5.09 5.48
C ARG A 223 -7.09 5.07 4.88
N LYS A 224 -6.87 5.63 3.68
CA LYS A 224 -5.58 5.58 2.95
C LYS A 224 -4.74 6.85 2.99
N GLY A 225 -5.19 7.89 3.65
CA GLY A 225 -4.56 9.20 3.63
C GLY A 225 -3.05 9.22 3.97
N ALA A 226 -2.53 8.25 4.73
CA ALA A 226 -1.12 8.22 5.09
C ALA A 226 -0.23 7.78 3.92
N VAL A 227 -0.58 6.71 3.20
CA VAL A 227 0.22 6.23 2.05
C VAL A 227 0.07 7.14 0.84
N GLU A 228 -1.12 7.67 0.57
CA GLU A 228 -1.34 8.63 -0.52
C GLU A 228 -0.49 9.89 -0.32
N ASN A 229 -0.49 10.46 0.88
CA ASN A 229 0.37 11.59 1.24
C ASN A 229 1.86 11.24 1.11
N ALA A 230 2.27 10.02 1.49
CA ALA A 230 3.65 9.56 1.34
C ALA A 230 4.06 9.43 -0.13
N ILE A 231 3.18 8.90 -1.00
CA ILE A 231 3.39 8.82 -2.44
C ILE A 231 3.51 10.23 -3.04
N GLN A 232 2.54 11.11 -2.78
CA GLN A 232 2.52 12.47 -3.27
C GLN A 232 3.77 13.25 -2.83
N HIS A 233 4.16 13.14 -1.56
CA HIS A 233 5.37 13.75 -1.02
C HIS A 233 6.63 13.23 -1.71
N THR A 234 6.72 11.92 -1.96
CA THR A 234 7.85 11.31 -2.68
C THR A 234 7.93 11.82 -4.11
N GLN A 235 6.80 11.83 -4.82
CA GLN A 235 6.73 12.28 -6.22
C GLN A 235 7.03 13.78 -6.35
N SER A 236 6.55 14.61 -5.44
CA SER A 236 6.69 16.07 -5.51
C SER A 236 8.07 16.57 -5.05
N THR A 237 8.75 15.84 -4.17
CA THR A 237 10.02 16.28 -3.57
C THR A 237 11.21 15.41 -3.99
N ALA A 238 11.15 14.09 -3.80
CA ALA A 238 12.26 13.21 -4.10
C ALA A 238 12.48 13.00 -5.60
N LEU A 239 11.39 12.90 -6.38
CA LEU A 239 11.41 12.44 -7.76
C LEU A 239 11.12 13.51 -8.80
N LYS A 240 10.53 14.65 -8.41
CA LYS A 240 10.13 15.70 -9.34
C LYS A 240 11.33 16.25 -10.12
N GLY A 241 11.22 16.24 -11.44
CA GLY A 241 12.27 16.75 -12.34
C GLY A 241 13.52 15.87 -12.48
N ARG A 242 13.56 14.70 -11.80
CA ARG A 242 14.69 13.77 -11.89
C ARG A 242 14.51 12.74 -13.00
N LYS A 243 15.64 12.29 -13.54
CA LYS A 243 15.78 11.16 -14.43
C LYS A 243 16.90 10.26 -13.91
N PHE A 244 16.78 8.97 -14.11
CA PHE A 244 17.75 7.98 -13.62
C PHE A 244 18.21 7.08 -14.77
N GLU A 245 19.47 6.68 -14.75
CA GLU A 245 20.05 5.78 -15.74
C GLU A 245 19.74 4.30 -15.45
N SER A 246 19.39 3.96 -14.20
CA SER A 246 18.96 2.63 -13.85
C SER A 246 17.94 2.62 -12.70
N ILE A 247 17.22 1.50 -12.55
CA ILE A 247 16.27 1.32 -11.45
C ILE A 247 17.00 1.20 -10.11
N GLU A 248 18.20 0.65 -10.12
CA GLU A 248 19.06 0.52 -8.95
C GLU A 248 19.52 1.89 -8.45
N GLU A 249 19.85 2.79 -9.38
CA GLU A 249 20.18 4.19 -9.05
C GLU A 249 18.99 4.90 -8.40
N GLN A 250 17.79 4.76 -8.96
CA GLN A 250 16.60 5.36 -8.38
C GLN A 250 16.30 4.77 -6.99
N ASN A 251 16.47 3.47 -6.79
CA ASN A 251 16.27 2.82 -5.49
C ASN A 251 17.29 3.29 -4.45
N ARG A 252 18.57 3.41 -4.82
CA ARG A 252 19.60 3.99 -3.93
C ARG A 252 19.28 5.42 -3.55
N TRP A 253 18.82 6.21 -4.52
CA TRP A 253 18.38 7.58 -4.27
C TRP A 253 17.22 7.64 -3.29
N LEU A 254 16.18 6.80 -3.47
CA LEU A 254 15.02 6.75 -2.58
C LEU A 254 15.41 6.35 -1.15
N ALA A 255 16.29 5.37 -0.98
CA ALA A 255 16.80 4.95 0.33
C ALA A 255 17.57 6.10 1.01
N HIS A 256 18.52 6.73 0.29
CA HIS A 256 19.25 7.89 0.79
C HIS A 256 18.30 9.05 1.15
N TRP A 257 17.31 9.34 0.29
CA TRP A 257 16.35 10.41 0.54
C TRP A 257 15.46 10.13 1.75
N GLU A 258 15.06 8.87 1.95
CA GLU A 258 14.31 8.46 3.15
C GLU A 258 15.10 8.74 4.43
N GLU A 259 16.36 8.35 4.48
CA GLU A 259 17.21 8.51 5.65
C GLU A 259 17.55 9.98 5.92
N ARG A 260 17.91 10.71 4.87
CA ARG A 260 18.41 12.08 5.00
C ARG A 260 17.33 13.13 5.18
N TRP A 261 16.15 12.92 4.58
CA TRP A 261 15.13 13.96 4.48
C TRP A 261 13.75 13.52 4.99
N ALA A 262 13.26 12.35 4.62
CA ALA A 262 11.90 11.94 4.95
C ALA A 262 11.75 11.52 6.41
N ALA A 263 12.68 10.72 6.94
CA ALA A 263 12.63 10.27 8.34
C ALA A 263 12.92 11.38 9.36
N PRO A 264 13.88 12.30 9.14
CA PRO A 264 14.12 13.41 10.08
C PRO A 264 13.05 14.52 10.05
N ARG A 265 12.17 14.53 9.04
CA ARG A 265 11.15 15.58 8.90
C ARG A 265 10.18 15.63 10.09
N ILE A 266 9.61 16.81 10.33
CA ILE A 266 8.48 16.97 11.24
C ILE A 266 7.19 16.54 10.53
N HIS A 267 6.43 15.62 11.15
CA HIS A 267 5.14 15.19 10.63
C HIS A 267 4.13 16.35 10.66
N GLY A 268 3.52 16.64 9.51
CA GLY A 268 2.70 17.86 9.33
C GLY A 268 1.56 18.00 10.34
N ARG A 269 0.84 16.92 10.65
CA ARG A 269 -0.29 16.92 11.59
C ARG A 269 0.17 16.72 13.04
N LYS A 270 1.00 15.71 13.32
CA LYS A 270 1.43 15.36 14.69
C LYS A 270 2.47 16.32 15.27
N LYS A 271 3.07 17.19 14.46
CA LYS A 271 4.12 18.16 14.85
C LYS A 271 5.30 17.53 15.60
N ARG A 272 5.56 16.27 15.35
CA ARG A 272 6.64 15.47 15.92
C ARG A 272 7.52 14.93 14.80
N GLN A 273 8.77 14.63 15.11
CA GLN A 273 9.71 14.07 14.15
C GLN A 273 9.34 12.61 13.83
N VAL A 274 9.30 12.25 12.53
CA VAL A 274 8.96 10.90 12.08
C VAL A 274 9.91 9.85 12.67
N LEU A 275 11.22 10.13 12.68
CA LEU A 275 12.23 9.22 13.22
C LEU A 275 12.04 8.99 14.73
N ALA A 276 11.74 10.04 15.50
CA ALA A 276 11.47 9.90 16.93
C ALA A 276 10.22 9.07 17.20
N MET A 277 9.13 9.32 16.45
CA MET A 277 7.92 8.50 16.55
C MET A 277 8.17 7.04 16.13
N PHE A 278 9.02 6.82 15.12
CA PHE A 278 9.37 5.46 14.73
C PHE A 278 10.19 4.72 15.79
N ALA A 279 11.07 5.42 16.51
CA ALA A 279 11.78 4.83 17.65
C ALA A 279 10.84 4.36 18.76
N GLU A 280 9.74 5.10 18.99
CA GLU A 280 8.66 4.68 19.89
C GLU A 280 7.83 3.51 19.34
N GLU A 281 7.56 3.50 18.03
CA GLU A 281 6.74 2.49 17.38
C GLU A 281 7.47 1.14 17.24
N ARG A 282 8.78 1.17 16.98
CA ARG A 282 9.58 -0.01 16.67
C ARG A 282 9.46 -1.15 17.71
N PRO A 283 9.47 -0.91 19.04
CA PRO A 283 9.29 -1.96 20.04
C PRO A 283 7.91 -2.64 19.99
N HIS A 284 6.90 -1.99 19.40
CA HIS A 284 5.53 -2.51 19.28
C HIS A 284 5.30 -3.30 17.99
N LEU A 285 6.27 -3.30 17.06
CA LEU A 285 6.22 -4.16 15.89
C LEU A 285 6.39 -5.63 16.31
N LYS A 286 5.68 -6.51 15.62
CA LYS A 286 5.84 -7.96 15.84
C LYS A 286 7.22 -8.40 15.38
N ALA A 287 7.86 -9.27 16.17
CA ALA A 287 9.15 -9.85 15.81
C ALA A 287 9.08 -10.61 14.48
N LEU A 288 10.10 -10.44 13.65
CA LEU A 288 10.20 -11.17 12.39
C LEU A 288 10.53 -12.63 12.65
N PRO A 289 9.94 -13.58 11.90
CA PRO A 289 10.36 -14.97 11.90
C PRO A 289 11.85 -15.09 11.55
N VAL A 290 12.52 -16.09 12.14
CA VAL A 290 13.94 -16.39 11.84
C VAL A 290 14.10 -16.79 10.37
N GLU A 291 13.17 -17.58 9.86
CA GLU A 291 13.15 -17.99 8.47
C GLU A 291 12.45 -16.96 7.59
N SER A 292 13.03 -16.72 6.41
CA SER A 292 12.41 -15.90 5.37
C SER A 292 11.19 -16.60 4.79
N PHE A 293 10.24 -15.83 4.31
CA PHE A 293 9.10 -16.40 3.60
C PHE A 293 9.57 -17.13 2.34
N ARG A 294 9.11 -18.35 2.17
CA ARG A 294 9.38 -19.18 0.99
C ARG A 294 8.36 -18.88 -0.08
N PHE A 295 8.76 -18.15 -1.10
CA PHE A 295 7.89 -17.80 -2.23
C PHE A 295 7.55 -19.02 -3.07
N PHE A 296 6.30 -19.10 -3.51
CA PHE A 296 5.81 -20.17 -4.37
C PHE A 296 4.86 -19.64 -5.44
N ARG A 297 4.65 -20.45 -6.47
CA ARG A 297 3.52 -20.30 -7.40
C ARG A 297 2.48 -21.35 -7.02
N GLN A 298 1.21 -21.00 -7.06
CA GLN A 298 0.12 -21.92 -6.77
C GLN A 298 -0.70 -22.17 -8.03
N GLU A 299 -0.95 -23.44 -8.30
CA GLU A 299 -1.71 -23.90 -9.45
C GLU A 299 -2.64 -25.05 -9.03
N THR A 300 -3.81 -25.17 -9.66
CA THR A 300 -4.69 -26.33 -9.49
C THR A 300 -4.33 -27.35 -10.56
N ARG A 301 -4.25 -28.63 -10.18
CA ARG A 301 -3.97 -29.75 -11.06
C ARG A 301 -4.94 -30.89 -10.78
N THR A 302 -5.26 -31.67 -11.81
CA THR A 302 -6.06 -32.90 -11.68
C THR A 302 -5.10 -34.07 -11.55
N VAL A 303 -5.40 -34.98 -10.64
CA VAL A 303 -4.69 -36.25 -10.47
C VAL A 303 -5.10 -37.18 -11.60
N ASP A 304 -4.15 -37.74 -12.32
CA ASP A 304 -4.42 -38.67 -13.44
C ASP A 304 -4.78 -40.09 -12.96
N ASP A 305 -4.97 -41.02 -13.92
CA ASP A 305 -5.28 -42.40 -13.68
C ASP A 305 -4.12 -43.22 -13.06
N ALA A 306 -2.90 -42.72 -13.16
CA ALA A 306 -1.72 -43.25 -12.51
C ALA A 306 -1.47 -42.69 -11.11
N GLY A 307 -2.33 -41.79 -10.61
CA GLY A 307 -2.15 -41.09 -9.33
C GLY A 307 -1.08 -40.01 -9.37
N LEU A 308 -0.79 -39.45 -10.54
CA LEU A 308 0.23 -38.44 -10.75
C LEU A 308 -0.39 -37.07 -11.07
N VAL A 309 0.38 -36.02 -10.83
CA VAL A 309 0.09 -34.66 -11.31
C VAL A 309 1.21 -34.16 -12.19
N GLN A 310 0.87 -33.52 -13.29
CA GLN A 310 1.83 -32.89 -14.18
C GLN A 310 2.13 -31.45 -13.76
N VAL A 311 3.41 -31.16 -13.52
CA VAL A 311 3.91 -29.82 -13.22
C VAL A 311 5.13 -29.52 -14.08
N HIS A 312 5.11 -28.42 -14.84
CA HIS A 312 6.19 -28.04 -15.76
C HIS A 312 6.69 -29.20 -16.67
N ALA A 313 5.75 -29.98 -17.21
CA ALA A 313 6.03 -31.15 -18.05
C ALA A 313 6.71 -32.32 -17.33
N SER A 314 6.82 -32.34 -16.01
CA SER A 314 7.26 -33.49 -15.22
C SER A 314 6.12 -34.01 -14.36
N TYR A 315 6.19 -35.29 -13.95
CA TYR A 315 5.12 -35.99 -13.26
C TYR A 315 5.52 -36.36 -11.85
N TYR A 316 4.59 -36.12 -10.90
CA TYR A 316 4.82 -36.32 -9.46
C TYR A 316 3.66 -37.09 -8.83
N PRO A 317 3.91 -38.08 -7.96
CA PRO A 317 2.85 -38.78 -7.25
C PRO A 317 2.05 -37.85 -6.35
N ALA A 318 0.72 -37.94 -6.44
CA ALA A 318 -0.21 -37.18 -5.63
C ALA A 318 -0.93 -38.01 -4.56
N LEU A 319 -0.74 -39.33 -4.55
CA LEU A 319 -1.35 -40.20 -3.53
C LEU A 319 -1.01 -39.73 -2.12
N PRO A 320 -1.96 -39.73 -1.16
CA PRO A 320 -3.26 -40.42 -1.19
C PRO A 320 -4.42 -39.63 -1.82
N ALA A 321 -4.19 -38.59 -2.60
CA ALA A 321 -5.26 -37.88 -3.29
C ALA A 321 -6.07 -38.86 -4.17
N PRO A 322 -7.40 -38.73 -4.20
CA PRO A 322 -8.23 -39.55 -5.08
C PRO A 322 -7.88 -39.34 -6.56
N LEU A 323 -7.99 -40.39 -7.38
CA LEU A 323 -7.84 -40.27 -8.82
C LEU A 323 -8.88 -39.28 -9.38
N TYR A 324 -8.49 -38.52 -10.38
CA TYR A 324 -9.31 -37.48 -11.03
C TYR A 324 -9.78 -36.34 -10.12
N SER A 325 -9.31 -36.30 -8.87
CA SER A 325 -9.58 -35.16 -7.98
C SER A 325 -8.68 -33.94 -8.30
N GLU A 326 -9.17 -32.78 -7.95
CA GLU A 326 -8.36 -31.57 -8.02
C GLU A 326 -7.51 -31.42 -6.76
N VAL A 327 -6.24 -31.11 -6.95
CA VAL A 327 -5.28 -30.82 -5.89
C VAL A 327 -4.65 -29.46 -6.13
N THR A 328 -4.26 -28.81 -5.05
CA THR A 328 -3.48 -27.58 -5.09
C THR A 328 -2.00 -27.90 -5.09
N VAL A 329 -1.27 -27.36 -6.06
CA VAL A 329 0.19 -27.55 -6.17
C VAL A 329 0.87 -26.22 -5.88
N ARG A 330 1.75 -26.21 -4.89
CA ARG A 330 2.65 -25.09 -4.61
C ARG A 330 4.03 -25.40 -5.16
N ILE A 331 4.51 -24.55 -6.05
CA ILE A 331 5.78 -24.72 -6.77
C ILE A 331 6.78 -23.71 -6.20
N PHE A 332 7.69 -24.18 -5.41
CA PHE A 332 8.84 -23.43 -4.89
C PHE A 332 10.02 -23.43 -5.87
N GLU A 333 11.11 -22.84 -5.50
CA GLU A 333 12.33 -22.83 -6.32
C GLU A 333 12.86 -24.25 -6.57
N ARG A 334 12.97 -25.06 -5.51
CA ARG A 334 13.56 -26.41 -5.54
C ARG A 334 12.60 -27.55 -5.19
N GLU A 335 11.40 -27.23 -4.74
CA GLU A 335 10.44 -28.19 -4.22
C GLU A 335 9.04 -27.96 -4.81
N ILE A 336 8.23 -28.99 -4.74
CA ILE A 336 6.81 -28.98 -5.08
C ILE A 336 6.06 -29.58 -3.90
N GLU A 337 5.03 -28.89 -3.44
CA GLU A 337 4.09 -29.37 -2.44
C GLU A 337 2.73 -29.60 -3.08
N ILE A 338 2.14 -30.75 -2.83
CA ILE A 338 0.80 -31.11 -3.27
C ILE A 338 -0.10 -31.12 -2.04
N LEU A 339 -1.19 -30.35 -2.11
CA LEU A 339 -2.14 -30.15 -1.02
C LEU A 339 -3.53 -30.62 -1.47
N ASP A 340 -4.31 -31.09 -0.50
CA ASP A 340 -5.72 -31.42 -0.72
C ASP A 340 -6.59 -30.16 -0.88
N SER A 341 -7.90 -30.36 -1.08
CA SER A 341 -8.90 -29.28 -1.17
C SER A 341 -9.04 -28.45 0.12
N ARG A 342 -8.59 -28.96 1.26
CA ARG A 342 -8.58 -28.28 2.56
C ARG A 342 -7.27 -27.55 2.83
N GLY A 343 -6.29 -27.63 1.91
CA GLY A 343 -4.98 -27.03 2.05
C GLY A 343 -4.01 -27.83 2.93
N GLN A 344 -4.34 -29.13 3.25
CA GLN A 344 -3.45 -30.01 3.98
C GLN A 344 -2.38 -30.59 3.04
N LEU A 345 -1.13 -30.62 3.51
CA LEU A 345 -0.03 -31.17 2.74
C LEU A 345 -0.18 -32.69 2.59
N LEU A 346 -0.30 -33.15 1.35
CA LEU A 346 -0.34 -34.56 0.99
C LEU A 346 1.06 -35.10 0.69
N ARG A 347 1.79 -34.41 -0.19
CA ARG A 347 3.12 -34.83 -0.66
C ARG A 347 4.06 -33.63 -0.84
N ARG A 348 5.35 -33.91 -0.66
CA ARG A 348 6.43 -32.99 -1.01
C ARG A 348 7.43 -33.72 -1.90
N HIS A 349 7.83 -33.08 -3.00
CA HIS A 349 8.76 -33.63 -3.96
C HIS A 349 9.86 -32.60 -4.27
N GLU A 350 11.06 -33.10 -4.55
CA GLU A 350 12.10 -32.28 -5.16
C GLU A 350 11.71 -31.96 -6.61
N LYS A 351 11.81 -30.69 -6.99
CA LYS A 351 11.47 -30.22 -8.33
C LYS A 351 12.45 -30.78 -9.35
N SER A 352 11.96 -31.42 -10.41
CA SER A 352 12.80 -31.91 -11.49
C SER A 352 13.51 -30.76 -12.23
N ALA A 353 14.79 -30.93 -12.48
CA ALA A 353 15.57 -30.05 -13.35
C ALA A 353 15.33 -30.34 -14.83
N ARG A 354 14.82 -31.54 -15.19
CA ARG A 354 14.59 -31.99 -16.56
C ARG A 354 13.09 -32.02 -16.89
N LYS A 355 12.74 -31.70 -18.10
CA LYS A 355 11.37 -31.85 -18.61
C LYS A 355 11.07 -33.31 -18.96
N GLY A 356 9.83 -33.75 -18.73
CA GLY A 356 9.37 -35.11 -19.07
C GLY A 356 9.79 -36.18 -18.08
N GLU A 357 10.32 -35.80 -16.92
CA GLU A 357 10.78 -36.74 -15.91
C GLU A 357 9.63 -37.21 -15.01
N PHE A 358 9.58 -38.53 -14.75
CA PHE A 358 8.67 -39.12 -13.78
C PHE A 358 9.41 -39.25 -12.45
N ARG A 359 9.11 -38.35 -11.53
CA ARG A 359 9.72 -38.33 -10.18
C ARG A 359 8.92 -39.22 -9.22
N ILE A 360 8.91 -40.53 -9.50
CA ILE A 360 8.20 -41.51 -8.68
C ILE A 360 9.21 -42.17 -7.74
N PRO A 361 9.12 -41.94 -6.40
CA PRO A 361 9.91 -42.66 -5.41
C PRO A 361 9.66 -44.17 -5.54
N ASP A 362 10.66 -45.00 -5.21
CA ASP A 362 10.55 -46.46 -5.33
C ASP A 362 9.40 -47.02 -4.47
N ALA A 363 9.10 -46.38 -3.33
CA ALA A 363 7.97 -46.76 -2.48
C ALA A 363 6.58 -46.56 -3.14
N ASP A 364 6.49 -45.67 -4.14
CA ASP A 364 5.24 -45.38 -4.87
C ASP A 364 5.18 -46.13 -6.22
N ARG A 365 6.22 -46.86 -6.58
CA ARG A 365 6.24 -47.65 -7.80
C ARG A 365 5.41 -48.93 -7.61
N ILE A 366 4.29 -48.99 -8.30
CA ILE A 366 3.48 -50.23 -8.33
C ILE A 366 4.13 -51.19 -9.35
N PHE A 367 4.80 -52.19 -8.83
CA PHE A 367 5.22 -53.32 -9.64
C PHE A 367 3.98 -54.14 -9.97
N ASN A 368 3.44 -53.96 -11.16
CA ASN A 368 2.40 -54.84 -11.65
C ASN A 368 3.11 -55.93 -12.48
N PRO A 369 3.28 -57.17 -11.95
CA PRO A 369 3.81 -58.23 -12.76
C PRO A 369 2.91 -58.38 -13.98
N SER A 370 3.50 -58.37 -15.18
CA SER A 370 2.70 -58.53 -16.39
C SER A 370 1.85 -59.81 -16.25
N ARG A 371 0.63 -59.79 -16.80
CA ARG A 371 -0.22 -61.03 -16.86
C ARG A 371 0.55 -62.20 -17.42
N GLU A 372 1.52 -61.95 -18.31
CA GLU A 372 2.43 -62.91 -18.87
C GLU A 372 3.40 -63.47 -17.82
N THR A 373 4.00 -62.65 -16.97
CA THR A 373 4.88 -63.06 -15.87
C THR A 373 4.09 -63.91 -14.88
N ALA A 374 2.89 -63.48 -14.46
CA ALA A 374 2.03 -64.25 -13.55
C ALA A 374 1.61 -65.63 -14.19
N ARG A 375 1.32 -65.65 -15.49
CA ARG A 375 1.03 -66.90 -16.25
C ARG A 375 2.24 -67.81 -16.33
N LEU A 376 3.44 -67.26 -16.56
CA LEU A 376 4.66 -68.00 -16.61
C LEU A 376 5.03 -68.61 -15.23
N ILE A 377 4.92 -67.82 -14.17
CA ILE A 377 5.12 -68.29 -12.77
C ILE A 377 4.13 -69.42 -12.46
N GLY A 378 2.85 -69.26 -12.83
CA GLY A 378 1.85 -70.30 -12.65
C GLY A 378 2.09 -71.58 -13.48
N LYS A 379 2.70 -71.50 -14.68
CA LYS A 379 3.15 -72.65 -15.47
C LYS A 379 4.36 -73.30 -14.83
N VAL A 380 5.33 -72.53 -14.38
CA VAL A 380 6.59 -73.05 -13.79
C VAL A 380 6.34 -73.73 -12.45
N ALA A 381 5.37 -73.17 -11.64
CA ALA A 381 4.94 -73.80 -10.38
C ALA A 381 4.34 -75.20 -10.55
N LYS A 382 3.79 -75.49 -11.77
CA LYS A 382 3.27 -76.85 -12.13
C LYS A 382 4.38 -77.84 -12.47
N ILE A 383 5.57 -77.41 -12.75
CA ILE A 383 6.73 -78.27 -13.08
C ILE A 383 7.41 -78.74 -11.78
N GLY A 384 7.39 -77.96 -10.74
CA GLY A 384 7.93 -78.34 -9.43
C GLY A 384 8.09 -77.16 -8.46
N PRO A 385 8.09 -77.38 -7.14
CA PRO A 385 8.11 -76.34 -6.11
C PRO A 385 9.37 -75.49 -6.15
N ASN A 386 10.50 -76.03 -6.66
CA ASN A 386 11.76 -75.27 -6.70
C ASN A 386 11.96 -74.45 -7.98
N THR A 387 11.07 -74.58 -8.98
CA THR A 387 11.21 -73.89 -10.26
C THR A 387 10.50 -72.50 -10.23
N ALA A 388 9.64 -72.22 -9.25
CA ALA A 388 8.98 -70.94 -9.06
C ALA A 388 9.78 -69.95 -8.25
N THR A 389 10.93 -70.37 -7.71
CA THR A 389 11.78 -69.55 -6.84
C THR A 389 12.98 -68.88 -7.57
N LEU A 390 13.08 -69.14 -8.88
CA LEU A 390 13.99 -68.49 -9.82
C LEU A 390 13.30 -67.30 -10.48
#